data_ab8b4b207cf54d918ea0297f3ee17753
#
_entry.id   ab8b4b207cf54d918ea0297f3ee17753
#
_cell.length_a   1.000
_cell.length_b   1.000
_cell.length_c   1.000
_cell.angle_alpha   90.00
_cell.angle_beta   90.00
_cell.angle_gamma   90.00
#
_symmetry.space_group_name_H-M   'P 1'
#
loop_
_entity.id
_entity.type
_entity.pdbx_description
1 polymer ?
#
loop_
_entity_poly.entity_id
_entity_poly.type
_entity_poly.pdbx_seq_one_letter_code
_entity_poly.pdbx_strand_id
1 'polypeptide(L)'
;MAREKIVIITRNMVGDGAERVIAQLSNYFAAQGKQCCIITLNDDEVFYKLDPSVSVLPVGQKSDNKLKDKLLRYRQVRKMVLQQKPDLVLSMPEEIGVYVLLALQGTKIPVYVSERNNPWVMPDVKVTRMLRTLMYPTAKGLIFQTEMAKSFFPESLQRKGVVLKNPVDPGRIPHQYQGQREKVIVGAGRLSSQKNMPLLLKAFARFAPNHPDYRLRIYGEGELREELTELARSLNIADQVELPGRSTALLEKMNSAAMFVLSSDYEGMPNVLLEAMCMGMPAISTDCPSGGPRELIRDGVNGLLIPVGDETALYNAMERMADPLFAGQMADAAYRIREELTSPEIFVSWYRYLFGEEPKSL
;
A
#
# COMPACT_ATOMS: atom_id res chain seq x y z
N MET A 1 21.45 -24.25 -8.10
CA MET A 1 20.91 -24.61 -6.77
C MET A 1 19.61 -23.85 -6.60
N ALA A 2 18.58 -24.48 -6.07
CA ALA A 2 17.32 -23.82 -5.69
C ALA A 2 17.60 -22.76 -4.62
N ARG A 3 16.90 -21.61 -4.68
CA ARG A 3 17.01 -20.55 -3.68
C ARG A 3 16.12 -20.92 -2.49
N GLU A 4 16.70 -21.03 -1.31
CA GLU A 4 15.99 -21.49 -0.10
C GLU A 4 15.76 -20.39 0.92
N LYS A 5 16.59 -19.33 0.91
CA LYS A 5 16.56 -18.28 1.92
C LYS A 5 16.42 -16.89 1.33
N ILE A 6 15.41 -16.15 1.82
CA ILE A 6 15.18 -14.77 1.48
C ILE A 6 15.33 -13.85 2.70
N VAL A 7 16.00 -12.71 2.52
CA VAL A 7 15.95 -11.61 3.46
C VAL A 7 15.13 -10.49 2.85
N ILE A 8 14.09 -10.02 3.56
CA ILE A 8 13.28 -8.87 3.17
C ILE A 8 13.68 -7.69 4.05
N ILE A 9 13.97 -6.54 3.45
CA ILE A 9 14.41 -5.35 4.18
C ILE A 9 13.37 -4.25 4.00
N THR A 10 12.89 -3.72 5.13
CA THR A 10 11.89 -2.65 5.19
C THR A 10 12.23 -1.64 6.28
N ARG A 11 11.47 -0.54 6.34
CA ARG A 11 11.65 0.48 7.39
C ARG A 11 11.18 -0.03 8.75
N ASN A 12 9.99 -0.57 8.82
CA ASN A 12 9.31 -1.10 10.00
C ASN A 12 8.20 -2.08 9.57
N MET A 13 7.41 -2.60 10.54
CA MET A 13 6.26 -3.48 10.29
C MET A 13 4.97 -2.99 11.00
N VAL A 14 4.84 -1.68 11.23
CA VAL A 14 3.83 -1.04 12.10
C VAL A 14 2.45 -0.80 11.46
N GLY A 15 2.15 -1.38 10.31
CA GLY A 15 0.77 -1.43 9.81
C GLY A 15 0.47 -0.66 8.52
N ASP A 16 1.49 -0.25 7.77
CA ASP A 16 1.32 0.39 6.46
C ASP A 16 1.09 -0.63 5.32
N GLY A 17 0.75 -0.12 4.13
CA GLY A 17 0.37 -0.97 3.00
C GLY A 17 1.50 -1.85 2.45
N ALA A 18 2.74 -1.34 2.37
CA ALA A 18 3.90 -2.12 1.92
C ALA A 18 4.21 -3.26 2.89
N GLU A 19 4.10 -3.01 4.18
CA GLU A 19 4.34 -3.96 5.25
C GLU A 19 3.32 -5.10 5.27
N ARG A 20 2.06 -4.79 4.90
CA ARG A 20 1.04 -5.82 4.67
C ARG A 20 1.46 -6.79 3.57
N VAL A 21 1.93 -6.27 2.45
CA VAL A 21 2.43 -7.09 1.34
C VAL A 21 3.62 -7.94 1.78
N ILE A 22 4.55 -7.37 2.56
CA ILE A 22 5.69 -8.11 3.12
C ILE A 22 5.20 -9.27 3.99
N ALA A 23 4.25 -9.01 4.90
CA ALA A 23 3.72 -10.05 5.79
C ALA A 23 3.05 -11.18 5.02
N GLN A 24 2.21 -10.86 4.03
CA GLN A 24 1.53 -11.87 3.20
C GLN A 24 2.53 -12.69 2.37
N LEU A 25 3.51 -12.05 1.72
CA LEU A 25 4.54 -12.73 0.95
C LEU A 25 5.41 -13.61 1.85
N SER A 26 5.83 -13.11 3.02
CA SER A 26 6.66 -13.89 3.97
C SER A 26 5.93 -15.14 4.45
N ASN A 27 4.64 -15.02 4.79
CA ASN A 27 3.82 -16.15 5.20
C ASN A 27 3.67 -17.18 4.06
N TYR A 28 3.41 -16.69 2.84
CA TYR A 28 3.33 -17.58 1.67
C TYR A 28 4.64 -18.30 1.39
N PHE A 29 5.78 -17.58 1.42
CA PHE A 29 7.09 -18.20 1.18
C PHE A 29 7.44 -19.21 2.28
N ALA A 30 7.10 -18.90 3.54
CA ALA A 30 7.28 -19.85 4.66
C ALA A 30 6.44 -21.12 4.45
N ALA A 31 5.18 -20.99 4.03
CA ALA A 31 4.31 -22.13 3.69
C ALA A 31 4.87 -22.98 2.53
N GLN A 32 5.62 -22.35 1.60
CA GLN A 32 6.36 -23.04 0.54
C GLN A 32 7.69 -23.69 1.02
N GLY A 33 8.00 -23.59 2.31
CA GLY A 33 9.21 -24.13 2.92
C GLY A 33 10.46 -23.26 2.77
N LYS A 34 10.31 -21.99 2.39
CA LYS A 34 11.44 -21.05 2.32
C LYS A 34 11.77 -20.44 3.68
N GLN A 35 13.05 -20.25 3.95
CA GLN A 35 13.51 -19.53 5.14
C GLN A 35 13.37 -18.02 4.92
N CYS A 36 12.49 -17.38 5.68
CA CYS A 36 12.21 -15.96 5.56
C CYS A 36 12.73 -15.20 6.79
N CYS A 37 13.49 -14.13 6.54
CA CYS A 37 13.94 -13.21 7.57
C CYS A 37 13.61 -11.78 7.14
N ILE A 38 12.90 -11.03 7.99
CA ILE A 38 12.61 -9.62 7.79
C ILE A 38 13.61 -8.81 8.61
N ILE A 39 14.33 -7.88 7.97
CA ILE A 39 15.19 -6.91 8.67
C ILE A 39 14.47 -5.56 8.63
N THR A 40 14.14 -5.04 9.81
CA THR A 40 13.54 -3.70 9.97
C THR A 40 14.63 -2.69 10.31
N LEU A 41 14.56 -1.48 9.71
CA LEU A 41 15.55 -0.45 10.00
C LEU A 41 15.33 0.22 11.35
N ASN A 42 14.09 0.32 11.83
CA ASN A 42 13.77 1.05 13.06
C ASN A 42 13.62 0.09 14.25
N ASP A 43 12.52 -0.60 14.35
CA ASP A 43 12.09 -1.39 15.50
C ASP A 43 11.62 -2.79 15.09
N ASP A 44 11.22 -3.59 16.07
CA ASP A 44 10.72 -4.95 15.92
C ASP A 44 9.20 -5.07 16.13
N GLU A 45 8.51 -3.94 16.29
CA GLU A 45 7.06 -3.94 16.37
C GLU A 45 6.44 -4.51 15.08
N VAL A 46 5.58 -5.52 15.24
CA VAL A 46 4.94 -6.21 14.11
C VAL A 46 3.43 -6.14 14.27
N PHE A 47 2.78 -5.39 13.38
CA PHE A 47 1.33 -5.22 13.37
C PHE A 47 0.59 -6.42 12.74
N TYR A 48 1.18 -7.03 11.72
CA TYR A 48 0.56 -8.12 10.98
C TYR A 48 0.99 -9.48 11.53
N LYS A 49 0.05 -10.44 11.55
CA LYS A 49 0.35 -11.82 11.94
C LYS A 49 1.34 -12.44 10.95
N LEU A 50 2.48 -12.91 11.48
CA LEU A 50 3.49 -13.65 10.73
C LEU A 50 3.44 -15.14 11.09
N ASP A 51 3.85 -15.97 10.14
CA ASP A 51 4.14 -17.39 10.39
C ASP A 51 5.26 -17.49 11.45
N PRO A 52 5.17 -18.40 12.42
CA PRO A 52 6.18 -18.55 13.48
C PRO A 52 7.60 -18.82 12.97
N SER A 53 7.77 -19.34 11.76
CA SER A 53 9.08 -19.57 11.13
C SER A 53 9.71 -18.32 10.53
N VAL A 54 8.95 -17.23 10.36
CA VAL A 54 9.46 -15.94 9.86
C VAL A 54 10.12 -15.17 11.00
N SER A 55 11.41 -14.90 10.87
CA SER A 55 12.14 -14.11 11.87
C SER A 55 12.12 -12.63 11.53
N VAL A 56 12.00 -11.75 12.57
CA VAL A 56 12.10 -10.30 12.44
C VAL A 56 13.30 -9.81 13.25
N LEU A 57 14.20 -9.08 12.61
CA LEU A 57 15.46 -8.62 13.17
C LEU A 57 15.58 -7.08 13.05
N PRO A 58 15.45 -6.31 14.14
CA PRO A 58 15.57 -4.87 14.08
C PRO A 58 17.03 -4.42 14.00
N VAL A 59 17.30 -3.43 13.16
CA VAL A 59 18.59 -2.70 13.17
C VAL A 59 18.60 -1.74 14.37
N GLY A 60 17.53 -0.99 14.56
CA GLY A 60 17.36 0.00 15.62
C GLY A 60 18.32 1.19 15.52
N GLN A 61 18.14 2.19 16.37
CA GLN A 61 19.02 3.34 16.48
C GLN A 61 20.38 2.93 17.04
N LYS A 62 21.46 3.46 16.46
CA LYS A 62 22.85 3.14 16.84
C LYS A 62 23.62 4.35 17.42
N SER A 63 23.09 5.55 17.29
CA SER A 63 23.71 6.79 17.79
C SER A 63 22.68 7.93 17.82
N ASP A 64 22.84 8.87 18.75
CA ASP A 64 22.05 10.11 18.79
C ASP A 64 22.48 11.11 17.69
N ASN A 65 23.69 11.00 17.19
CA ASN A 65 24.15 11.80 16.05
C ASN A 65 23.61 11.20 14.74
N LYS A 66 22.73 11.94 14.05
CA LYS A 66 22.02 11.48 12.85
C LYS A 66 22.94 10.95 11.73
N LEU A 67 24.07 11.59 11.47
CA LEU A 67 25.02 11.15 10.42
C LEU A 67 25.75 9.88 10.84
N LYS A 68 26.20 9.82 12.08
CA LYS A 68 26.86 8.65 12.65
C LYS A 68 25.89 7.47 12.73
N ASP A 69 24.66 7.71 13.16
CA ASP A 69 23.60 6.68 13.19
C ASP A 69 23.37 6.10 11.81
N LYS A 70 23.17 6.95 10.79
CA LYS A 70 22.97 6.51 9.41
C LYS A 70 24.11 5.61 8.91
N LEU A 71 25.36 5.97 9.19
CA LEU A 71 26.53 5.18 8.79
C LEU A 71 26.62 3.84 9.55
N LEU A 72 26.36 3.86 10.87
CA LEU A 72 26.39 2.65 11.70
C LEU A 72 25.29 1.68 11.30
N ARG A 73 24.06 2.17 11.09
CA ARG A 73 22.93 1.35 10.63
C ARG A 73 23.20 0.74 9.26
N TYR A 74 23.82 1.49 8.37
CA TYR A 74 24.24 1.01 7.06
C TYR A 74 25.20 -0.19 7.16
N ARG A 75 26.26 -0.07 8.01
CA ARG A 75 27.16 -1.18 8.30
C ARG A 75 26.48 -2.35 8.98
N GLN A 76 25.53 -2.06 9.87
CA GLN A 76 24.78 -3.09 10.58
C GLN A 76 23.89 -3.90 9.63
N VAL A 77 23.15 -3.23 8.71
CA VAL A 77 22.34 -3.93 7.68
C VAL A 77 23.24 -4.88 6.87
N ARG A 78 24.38 -4.38 6.37
CA ARG A 78 25.33 -5.22 5.65
C ARG A 78 25.79 -6.43 6.47
N LYS A 79 26.17 -6.22 7.73
CA LYS A 79 26.60 -7.28 8.64
C LYS A 79 25.50 -8.31 8.85
N MET A 80 24.26 -7.88 9.15
CA MET A 80 23.12 -8.75 9.40
C MET A 80 22.77 -9.57 8.16
N VAL A 81 22.72 -8.97 6.97
CA VAL A 81 22.47 -9.69 5.73
C VAL A 81 23.55 -10.76 5.47
N LEU A 82 24.83 -10.42 5.63
CA LEU A 82 25.93 -11.37 5.43
C LEU A 82 25.90 -12.51 6.45
N GLN A 83 25.49 -12.26 7.69
CA GLN A 83 25.30 -13.29 8.72
C GLN A 83 24.14 -14.23 8.38
N GLN A 84 23.05 -13.72 7.77
CA GLN A 84 21.92 -14.52 7.33
C GLN A 84 22.25 -15.42 6.13
N LYS A 85 23.28 -15.10 5.34
CA LYS A 85 23.66 -15.82 4.12
C LYS A 85 22.47 -16.11 3.19
N PRO A 86 21.69 -15.08 2.79
CA PRO A 86 20.52 -15.32 1.95
C PRO A 86 20.91 -15.60 0.50
N ASP A 87 20.06 -16.32 -0.20
CA ASP A 87 20.17 -16.53 -1.64
C ASP A 87 19.73 -15.30 -2.43
N LEU A 88 18.85 -14.49 -1.83
CA LEU A 88 18.40 -13.22 -2.40
C LEU A 88 17.93 -12.26 -1.29
N VAL A 89 17.93 -10.96 -1.65
CA VAL A 89 17.37 -9.88 -0.83
C VAL A 89 16.26 -9.18 -1.59
N LEU A 90 15.11 -8.99 -0.96
CA LEU A 90 14.03 -8.12 -1.42
C LEU A 90 14.01 -6.86 -0.56
N SER A 91 14.07 -5.68 -1.16
CA SER A 91 13.91 -4.41 -0.46
C SER A 91 12.58 -3.75 -0.83
N MET A 92 11.86 -3.23 0.16
CA MET A 92 10.55 -2.61 0.05
C MET A 92 10.37 -1.58 1.18
N PRO A 93 9.92 -0.36 0.92
CA PRO A 93 9.65 0.28 -0.38
C PRO A 93 10.92 0.82 -1.08
N GLU A 94 10.73 1.68 -2.10
CA GLU A 94 11.76 2.25 -3.00
C GLU A 94 12.92 2.97 -2.30
N GLU A 95 12.63 3.71 -1.24
CA GLU A 95 13.66 4.42 -0.45
C GLU A 95 14.65 3.45 0.18
N ILE A 96 14.15 2.32 0.64
CA ILE A 96 14.94 1.24 1.23
C ILE A 96 15.75 0.55 0.14
N GLY A 97 15.21 0.47 -1.09
CA GLY A 97 15.90 -0.12 -2.24
C GLY A 97 17.25 0.54 -2.51
N VAL A 98 17.30 1.86 -2.60
CA VAL A 98 18.56 2.61 -2.80
C VAL A 98 19.54 2.35 -1.65
N TYR A 99 19.03 2.38 -0.42
CA TYR A 99 19.83 2.15 0.78
C TYR A 99 20.44 0.74 0.79
N VAL A 100 19.68 -0.29 0.46
CA VAL A 100 20.12 -1.69 0.46
C VAL A 100 21.12 -1.96 -0.67
N LEU A 101 20.87 -1.44 -1.87
CA LEU A 101 21.79 -1.55 -3.00
C LEU A 101 23.16 -0.98 -2.67
N LEU A 102 23.20 0.19 -2.02
CA LEU A 102 24.44 0.77 -1.53
C LEU A 102 25.09 -0.11 -0.45
N ALA A 103 24.32 -0.61 0.54
CA ALA A 103 24.83 -1.40 1.65
C ALA A 103 25.45 -2.73 1.18
N LEU A 104 24.90 -3.34 0.15
CA LEU A 104 25.33 -4.63 -0.35
C LEU A 104 26.25 -4.55 -1.57
N GLN A 105 26.66 -3.34 -1.95
CA GLN A 105 27.59 -3.17 -3.06
C GLN A 105 28.89 -3.98 -2.85
N GLY A 106 29.36 -4.65 -3.92
CA GLY A 106 30.52 -5.54 -3.87
C GLY A 106 30.25 -6.91 -3.28
N THR A 107 28.99 -7.23 -2.87
CA THR A 107 28.58 -8.60 -2.58
C THR A 107 28.04 -9.27 -3.84
N LYS A 108 28.00 -10.63 -3.83
CA LYS A 108 27.37 -11.40 -4.91
C LYS A 108 25.89 -11.71 -4.66
N ILE A 109 25.30 -11.14 -3.59
CA ILE A 109 23.92 -11.39 -3.20
C ILE A 109 22.98 -10.62 -4.16
N PRO A 110 22.06 -11.31 -4.86
CA PRO A 110 21.12 -10.64 -5.75
C PRO A 110 20.10 -9.83 -4.93
N VAL A 111 19.98 -8.53 -5.27
CA VAL A 111 19.04 -7.60 -4.64
C VAL A 111 17.91 -7.30 -5.62
N TYR A 112 16.68 -7.53 -5.20
CA TYR A 112 15.46 -7.11 -5.87
C TYR A 112 14.89 -5.88 -5.15
N VAL A 113 14.45 -4.89 -5.92
CA VAL A 113 13.86 -3.65 -5.39
C VAL A 113 12.42 -3.55 -5.82
N SER A 114 11.52 -3.28 -4.87
CA SER A 114 10.11 -3.05 -5.16
C SER A 114 9.76 -1.57 -5.00
N GLU A 115 9.34 -0.95 -6.12
CA GLU A 115 8.72 0.37 -6.17
C GLU A 115 7.26 0.25 -5.71
N ARG A 116 6.90 1.04 -4.68
CA ARG A 116 5.60 0.90 -4.00
C ARG A 116 4.77 2.17 -4.04
N ASN A 117 5.26 3.20 -4.72
CA ASN A 117 4.62 4.50 -4.77
C ASN A 117 4.81 5.15 -6.14
N ASN A 118 4.40 6.41 -6.25
CA ASN A 118 4.54 7.19 -7.46
C ASN A 118 6.02 7.58 -7.70
N PRO A 119 6.70 7.06 -8.74
CA PRO A 119 8.12 7.28 -8.96
C PRO A 119 8.48 8.72 -9.39
N TRP A 120 7.49 9.52 -9.82
CA TRP A 120 7.72 10.94 -10.17
C TRP A 120 7.96 11.80 -8.94
N VAL A 121 7.37 11.46 -7.80
CA VAL A 121 7.47 12.23 -6.55
C VAL A 121 8.26 11.51 -5.47
N MET A 122 8.24 10.17 -5.46
CA MET A 122 8.96 9.36 -4.47
C MET A 122 10.25 8.75 -5.06
N PRO A 123 11.28 8.56 -4.26
CA PRO A 123 11.48 9.09 -2.90
C PRO A 123 11.42 10.63 -2.87
N ASP A 124 10.86 11.21 -1.79
CA ASP A 124 10.69 12.66 -1.63
C ASP A 124 12.01 13.44 -1.59
N VAL A 125 13.08 12.83 -1.10
CA VAL A 125 14.42 13.43 -1.02
C VAL A 125 15.12 13.41 -2.37
N LYS A 126 15.44 14.57 -2.92
CA LYS A 126 16.10 14.74 -4.25
C LYS A 126 17.38 13.90 -4.39
N VAL A 127 18.22 13.87 -3.35
CA VAL A 127 19.47 13.07 -3.36
C VAL A 127 19.17 11.58 -3.49
N THR A 128 18.13 11.07 -2.82
CA THR A 128 17.73 9.67 -2.93
C THR A 128 17.23 9.34 -4.34
N ARG A 129 16.49 10.27 -5.00
CA ARG A 129 16.07 10.09 -6.41
C ARG A 129 17.28 10.04 -7.36
N MET A 130 18.28 10.89 -7.16
CA MET A 130 19.52 10.85 -7.95
C MET A 130 20.26 9.53 -7.75
N LEU A 131 20.41 9.11 -6.49
CA LEU A 131 21.04 7.83 -6.16
C LEU A 131 20.24 6.63 -6.71
N ARG A 132 18.91 6.70 -6.78
CA ARG A 132 18.06 5.69 -7.42
C ARG A 132 18.48 5.45 -8.86
N THR A 133 18.64 6.53 -9.63
CA THR A 133 19.06 6.43 -11.05
C THR A 133 20.41 5.74 -11.19
N LEU A 134 21.35 6.02 -10.26
CA LEU A 134 22.69 5.43 -10.26
C LEU A 134 22.71 3.97 -9.78
N MET A 135 21.86 3.65 -8.78
CA MET A 135 21.93 2.34 -8.11
C MET A 135 21.03 1.27 -8.72
N TYR A 136 19.88 1.63 -9.31
CA TYR A 136 18.96 0.65 -9.88
C TYR A 136 19.55 -0.21 -11.01
N PRO A 137 20.50 0.27 -11.84
CA PRO A 137 21.20 -0.62 -12.77
C PRO A 137 21.93 -1.80 -12.09
N THR A 138 22.30 -1.68 -10.82
CA THR A 138 22.99 -2.74 -10.06
C THR A 138 22.04 -3.76 -9.45
N ALA A 139 20.75 -3.47 -9.36
CA ALA A 139 19.75 -4.40 -8.87
C ALA A 139 19.66 -5.64 -9.78
N LYS A 140 19.38 -6.80 -9.22
CA LYS A 140 19.10 -8.04 -9.98
C LYS A 140 17.79 -7.91 -10.74
N GLY A 141 16.77 -7.30 -10.13
CA GLY A 141 15.46 -7.06 -10.72
C GLY A 141 14.72 -5.92 -10.02
N LEU A 142 13.75 -5.36 -10.75
CA LEU A 142 12.87 -4.31 -10.25
C LEU A 142 11.43 -4.81 -10.28
N ILE A 143 10.65 -4.47 -9.27
CA ILE A 143 9.24 -4.85 -9.18
C ILE A 143 8.41 -3.58 -9.09
N PHE A 144 7.52 -3.42 -10.04
CA PHE A 144 6.60 -2.28 -10.14
C PHE A 144 5.19 -2.72 -9.82
N GLN A 145 4.32 -1.78 -9.45
CA GLN A 145 2.92 -2.07 -9.15
C GLN A 145 2.00 -1.88 -10.36
N THR A 146 2.42 -1.05 -11.33
CA THR A 146 1.64 -0.72 -12.54
C THR A 146 2.57 -0.56 -13.73
N GLU A 147 2.05 -0.73 -14.95
CA GLU A 147 2.82 -0.45 -16.17
C GLU A 147 3.14 1.05 -16.28
N MET A 148 2.25 1.94 -15.79
CA MET A 148 2.53 3.38 -15.75
C MET A 148 3.73 3.70 -14.84
N ALA A 149 3.82 3.13 -13.65
CA ALA A 149 4.98 3.32 -12.76
C ALA A 149 6.28 2.79 -13.41
N LYS A 150 6.20 1.64 -14.09
CA LYS A 150 7.32 1.06 -14.84
C LYS A 150 7.78 1.97 -15.99
N SER A 151 6.86 2.61 -16.70
CA SER A 151 7.15 3.48 -17.84
C SER A 151 7.94 4.75 -17.48
N PHE A 152 7.96 5.14 -16.18
CA PHE A 152 8.79 6.24 -15.69
C PHE A 152 10.29 5.98 -15.88
N PHE A 153 10.73 4.74 -15.84
CA PHE A 153 12.13 4.37 -15.86
C PHE A 153 12.65 4.20 -17.30
N PRO A 154 13.97 4.38 -17.55
CA PRO A 154 14.56 4.09 -18.83
C PRO A 154 14.29 2.65 -19.29
N GLU A 155 14.20 2.42 -20.60
CA GLU A 155 13.94 1.08 -21.16
C GLU A 155 14.86 -0.03 -20.64
N SER A 156 16.13 0.29 -20.37
CA SER A 156 17.09 -0.66 -19.80
C SER A 156 16.67 -1.18 -18.42
N LEU A 157 16.02 -0.34 -17.61
CA LEU A 157 15.46 -0.72 -16.31
C LEU A 157 14.08 -1.36 -16.47
N GLN A 158 13.26 -0.91 -17.43
CA GLN A 158 11.98 -1.55 -17.73
C GLN A 158 12.15 -3.01 -18.15
N ARG A 159 13.15 -3.33 -19.01
CA ARG A 159 13.50 -4.70 -19.41
C ARG A 159 13.95 -5.59 -18.25
N LYS A 160 14.51 -4.99 -17.19
CA LYS A 160 14.94 -5.68 -15.96
C LYS A 160 13.80 -5.83 -14.94
N GLY A 161 12.70 -5.13 -15.17
CA GLY A 161 11.59 -5.03 -14.23
C GLY A 161 10.35 -5.81 -14.66
N VAL A 162 9.55 -6.17 -13.67
CA VAL A 162 8.25 -6.83 -13.84
C VAL A 162 7.18 -6.04 -13.11
N VAL A 163 5.95 -6.09 -13.60
CA VAL A 163 4.78 -5.61 -12.84
C VAL A 163 4.17 -6.78 -12.09
N LEU A 164 4.12 -6.68 -10.76
CA LEU A 164 3.49 -7.67 -9.90
C LEU A 164 2.41 -7.00 -9.04
N LYS A 165 1.19 -7.54 -9.12
CA LYS A 165 0.05 -7.09 -8.32
C LYS A 165 0.32 -7.31 -6.83
N ASN A 166 -0.34 -6.51 -5.98
CA ASN A 166 -0.30 -6.75 -4.54
C ASN A 166 -1.05 -8.04 -4.21
N PRO A 167 -0.44 -8.96 -3.44
CA PRO A 167 -1.17 -10.13 -2.97
C PRO A 167 -2.26 -9.72 -1.98
N VAL A 168 -3.38 -10.40 -2.04
CA VAL A 168 -4.52 -10.24 -1.13
C VAL A 168 -4.87 -11.61 -0.59
N ASP A 169 -4.86 -11.75 0.73
CA ASP A 169 -5.33 -12.95 1.39
C ASP A 169 -6.87 -12.98 1.40
N PRO A 170 -7.52 -13.87 0.65
CA PRO A 170 -8.99 -13.94 0.57
C PRO A 170 -9.64 -14.23 1.92
N GLY A 171 -8.96 -14.92 2.83
CA GLY A 171 -9.45 -15.24 4.17
C GLY A 171 -9.60 -14.02 5.09
N ARG A 172 -8.92 -12.91 4.76
CA ARG A 172 -9.01 -11.65 5.49
C ARG A 172 -10.08 -10.69 4.96
N ILE A 173 -10.56 -10.91 3.74
CA ILE A 173 -11.46 -9.97 3.09
C ILE A 173 -12.90 -10.44 3.32
N PRO A 174 -13.74 -9.69 4.03
CA PRO A 174 -15.15 -9.99 4.16
C PRO A 174 -15.84 -10.18 2.80
N HIS A 175 -16.86 -11.00 2.76
CA HIS A 175 -17.74 -11.08 1.59
C HIS A 175 -18.55 -9.78 1.43
N GLN A 176 -19.09 -9.58 0.24
CA GLN A 176 -19.96 -8.44 -0.05
C GLN A 176 -21.10 -8.36 0.96
N TYR A 177 -21.29 -7.18 1.51
CA TYR A 177 -22.39 -6.90 2.43
C TYR A 177 -23.74 -6.96 1.69
N GLN A 178 -24.66 -7.77 2.21
CA GLN A 178 -25.95 -8.04 1.57
C GLN A 178 -27.13 -7.27 2.21
N GLY A 179 -26.87 -6.50 3.28
CA GLY A 179 -27.88 -5.72 3.98
C GLY A 179 -28.08 -4.31 3.40
N GLN A 180 -28.97 -3.55 4.02
CA GLN A 180 -29.07 -2.10 3.77
C GLN A 180 -27.81 -1.43 4.30
N ARG A 181 -27.09 -0.71 3.42
CA ARG A 181 -25.85 -0.03 3.81
C ARG A 181 -26.11 1.13 4.75
N GLU A 182 -25.24 1.27 5.74
CA GLU A 182 -25.23 2.40 6.66
C GLU A 182 -24.90 3.69 5.88
N LYS A 183 -25.55 4.81 6.22
CA LYS A 183 -25.24 6.12 5.64
C LYS A 183 -23.93 6.66 6.16
N VAL A 184 -22.85 5.94 5.91
CA VAL A 184 -21.49 6.24 6.31
C VAL A 184 -20.60 6.30 5.08
N ILE A 185 -19.84 7.36 4.95
CA ILE A 185 -18.74 7.50 4.00
C ILE A 185 -17.46 7.16 4.73
N VAL A 186 -16.62 6.31 4.14
CA VAL A 186 -15.36 5.90 4.76
C VAL A 186 -14.17 6.40 3.96
N GLY A 187 -13.25 7.11 4.63
CA GLY A 187 -11.87 7.30 4.20
C GLY A 187 -10.92 6.46 5.06
N ALA A 188 -9.84 5.95 4.50
CA ALA A 188 -8.86 5.22 5.30
C ALA A 188 -7.43 5.36 4.75
N GLY A 189 -6.48 5.56 5.67
CA GLY A 189 -5.06 5.69 5.36
C GLY A 189 -4.31 6.52 6.39
N ARG A 190 -3.00 6.69 6.18
CA ARG A 190 -2.20 7.57 7.03
C ARG A 190 -2.73 9.01 6.92
N LEU A 191 -2.88 9.70 8.03
CA LEU A 191 -3.31 11.11 8.05
C LEU A 191 -2.10 12.00 7.70
N SER A 192 -1.76 12.04 6.41
CA SER A 192 -0.62 12.75 5.83
C SER A 192 -1.04 13.53 4.59
N SER A 193 -0.21 14.45 4.14
CA SER A 193 -0.45 15.25 2.93
C SER A 193 -0.75 14.40 1.70
N GLN A 194 -0.07 13.25 1.54
CA GLN A 194 -0.30 12.32 0.43
C GLN A 194 -1.76 11.89 0.31
N LYS A 195 -2.43 11.61 1.42
CA LYS A 195 -3.81 11.08 1.44
C LYS A 195 -4.88 12.15 1.24
N ASN A 196 -4.50 13.42 1.29
CA ASN A 196 -5.36 14.58 1.03
C ASN A 196 -6.77 14.46 1.66
N MET A 197 -6.81 14.08 2.96
CA MET A 197 -8.08 14.02 3.71
C MET A 197 -8.78 15.39 3.80
N PRO A 198 -8.10 16.56 3.72
CA PRO A 198 -8.78 17.85 3.59
C PRO A 198 -9.70 17.95 2.38
N LEU A 199 -9.34 17.34 1.24
CA LEU A 199 -10.21 17.29 0.06
C LEU A 199 -11.52 16.55 0.37
N LEU A 200 -11.44 15.41 1.06
CA LEU A 200 -12.60 14.62 1.47
C LEU A 200 -13.49 15.39 2.45
N LEU A 201 -12.91 16.08 3.45
CA LEU A 201 -13.66 16.90 4.40
C LEU A 201 -14.41 18.06 3.70
N LYS A 202 -13.76 18.75 2.78
CA LYS A 202 -14.38 19.86 2.03
C LYS A 202 -15.52 19.36 1.13
N ALA A 203 -15.32 18.27 0.40
CA ALA A 203 -16.39 17.70 -0.41
C ALA A 203 -17.56 17.21 0.45
N PHE A 204 -17.28 16.59 1.61
CA PHE A 204 -18.30 16.16 2.56
C PHE A 204 -19.07 17.36 3.14
N ALA A 205 -18.41 18.46 3.44
CA ALA A 205 -19.07 19.68 3.95
C ALA A 205 -20.09 20.26 2.95
N ARG A 206 -19.86 20.09 1.65
CA ARG A 206 -20.84 20.46 0.59
C ARG A 206 -21.96 19.43 0.45
N PHE A 207 -21.66 18.16 0.72
CA PHE A 207 -22.61 17.05 0.63
C PHE A 207 -23.56 16.98 1.83
N ALA A 208 -23.07 17.21 3.05
CA ALA A 208 -23.80 17.04 4.29
C ALA A 208 -25.14 17.82 4.41
N PRO A 209 -25.27 19.07 3.93
CA PRO A 209 -26.53 19.81 4.01
C PRO A 209 -27.70 19.13 3.28
N ASN A 210 -27.42 18.43 2.18
CA ASN A 210 -28.43 17.68 1.41
C ASN A 210 -28.64 16.26 1.98
N HIS A 211 -27.72 15.79 2.80
CA HIS A 211 -27.69 14.42 3.35
C HIS A 211 -27.39 14.43 4.86
N PRO A 212 -28.25 15.05 5.70
CA PRO A 212 -27.96 15.30 7.13
C PRO A 212 -27.84 14.03 7.97
N ASP A 213 -28.27 12.89 7.47
CA ASP A 213 -28.15 11.57 8.09
C ASP A 213 -26.86 10.82 7.73
N TYR A 214 -26.04 11.34 6.81
CA TYR A 214 -24.74 10.76 6.52
C TYR A 214 -23.69 11.16 7.57
N ARG A 215 -22.74 10.25 7.79
CA ARG A 215 -21.55 10.43 8.63
C ARG A 215 -20.30 10.18 7.80
N LEU A 216 -19.22 10.85 8.14
CA LEU A 216 -17.90 10.60 7.55
C LEU A 216 -17.00 9.98 8.62
N ARG A 217 -16.44 8.80 8.34
CA ARG A 217 -15.45 8.13 9.18
C ARG A 217 -14.11 8.06 8.47
N ILE A 218 -13.06 8.64 9.06
CA ILE A 218 -11.71 8.60 8.51
C ILE A 218 -10.83 7.78 9.45
N TYR A 219 -10.50 6.56 9.01
CA TYR A 219 -9.66 5.65 9.77
C TYR A 219 -8.18 5.88 9.46
N GLY A 220 -7.37 5.97 10.50
CA GLY A 220 -5.92 6.11 10.42
C GLY A 220 -5.36 7.05 11.46
N GLU A 221 -4.03 7.13 11.50
CA GLU A 221 -3.26 8.05 12.33
C GLU A 221 -2.22 8.78 11.48
N GLY A 222 -1.74 9.93 11.94
CA GLY A 222 -0.70 10.70 11.28
C GLY A 222 -0.63 12.15 11.77
N GLU A 223 0.32 12.87 11.23
CA GLU A 223 0.68 14.23 11.61
C GLU A 223 -0.44 15.26 11.40
N LEU A 224 -1.39 14.98 10.51
CA LEU A 224 -2.48 15.91 10.20
C LEU A 224 -3.73 15.72 11.07
N ARG A 225 -3.72 14.84 12.08
CA ARG A 225 -4.92 14.55 12.88
C ARG A 225 -5.56 15.80 13.50
N GLU A 226 -4.76 16.65 14.12
CA GLU A 226 -5.24 17.88 14.78
C GLU A 226 -5.78 18.88 13.74
N GLU A 227 -5.05 19.06 12.64
CA GLU A 227 -5.45 19.93 11.52
C GLU A 227 -6.80 19.49 10.91
N LEU A 228 -7.00 18.19 10.70
CA LEU A 228 -8.26 17.64 10.18
C LEU A 228 -9.41 17.84 11.16
N THR A 229 -9.17 17.72 12.46
CA THR A 229 -10.18 17.98 13.48
C THR A 229 -10.60 19.45 13.47
N GLU A 230 -9.65 20.36 13.37
CA GLU A 230 -9.94 21.81 13.31
C GLU A 230 -10.62 22.20 11.99
N LEU A 231 -10.20 21.59 10.88
CA LEU A 231 -10.84 21.80 9.58
C LEU A 231 -12.32 21.34 9.62
N ALA A 232 -12.63 20.20 10.24
CA ALA A 232 -14.02 19.74 10.38
C ALA A 232 -14.87 20.73 11.22
N ARG A 233 -14.30 21.35 12.26
CA ARG A 233 -14.97 22.41 13.03
C ARG A 233 -15.21 23.66 12.19
N SER A 234 -14.20 24.14 11.48
CA SER A 234 -14.29 25.34 10.64
C SER A 234 -15.30 25.19 9.50
N LEU A 235 -15.51 23.96 9.03
CA LEU A 235 -16.49 23.61 8.01
C LEU A 235 -17.90 23.34 8.58
N ASN A 236 -18.10 23.43 9.91
CA ASN A 236 -19.36 23.15 10.61
C ASN A 236 -19.89 21.71 10.41
N ILE A 237 -19.00 20.74 10.29
CA ILE A 237 -19.34 19.29 10.12
C ILE A 237 -18.79 18.42 11.24
N ALA A 238 -18.24 19.00 12.32
CA ALA A 238 -17.57 18.24 13.39
C ALA A 238 -18.46 17.15 14.00
N ASP A 239 -19.77 17.41 14.14
CA ASP A 239 -20.74 16.44 14.72
C ASP A 239 -21.06 15.27 13.77
N GLN A 240 -20.66 15.36 12.50
CA GLN A 240 -20.86 14.33 11.48
C GLN A 240 -19.56 13.62 11.08
N VAL A 241 -18.41 14.05 11.62
CA VAL A 241 -17.08 13.50 11.28
C VAL A 241 -16.48 12.75 12.46
N GLU A 242 -16.06 11.52 12.23
CA GLU A 242 -15.39 10.68 13.20
C GLU A 242 -13.95 10.37 12.73
N LEU A 243 -12.98 10.50 13.62
CA LEU A 243 -11.57 10.10 13.43
C LEU A 243 -11.23 8.97 14.41
N PRO A 244 -11.69 7.72 14.19
CA PRO A 244 -11.58 6.64 15.19
C PRO A 244 -10.16 6.08 15.34
N GLY A 245 -9.19 6.59 14.59
CA GLY A 245 -7.82 6.08 14.65
C GLY A 245 -7.60 4.83 13.81
N ARG A 246 -6.51 4.10 14.08
CA ARG A 246 -6.24 2.80 13.44
C ARG A 246 -7.16 1.72 13.99
N SER A 247 -7.52 0.76 13.14
CA SER A 247 -8.32 -0.40 13.54
C SER A 247 -7.77 -1.68 12.91
N THR A 248 -7.61 -2.72 13.72
CA THR A 248 -7.28 -4.07 13.26
C THR A 248 -8.47 -4.73 12.54
N ALA A 249 -9.69 -4.30 12.87
CA ALA A 249 -10.94 -4.75 12.25
C ALA A 249 -11.48 -3.71 11.24
N LEU A 250 -10.59 -3.04 10.48
CA LEU A 250 -10.99 -2.00 9.55
C LEU A 250 -11.96 -2.50 8.50
N LEU A 251 -11.67 -3.66 7.90
CA LEU A 251 -12.44 -4.20 6.78
C LEU A 251 -13.87 -4.56 7.20
N GLU A 252 -14.02 -5.17 8.37
CA GLU A 252 -15.33 -5.50 8.95
C GLU A 252 -16.14 -4.22 9.25
N LYS A 253 -15.47 -3.19 9.81
CA LYS A 253 -16.11 -1.92 10.18
C LYS A 253 -16.53 -1.07 8.98
N MET A 254 -15.85 -1.20 7.85
CA MET A 254 -16.18 -0.43 6.66
C MET A 254 -17.13 -1.16 5.70
N ASN A 255 -17.29 -2.47 5.81
CA ASN A 255 -18.01 -3.30 4.84
C ASN A 255 -19.49 -2.90 4.67
N SER A 256 -20.17 -2.48 5.74
CA SER A 256 -21.57 -2.03 5.72
C SER A 256 -21.75 -0.57 5.27
N ALA A 257 -20.67 0.20 5.12
CA ALA A 257 -20.74 1.62 4.78
C ALA A 257 -21.29 1.86 3.35
N ALA A 258 -21.92 3.02 3.14
CA ALA A 258 -22.50 3.39 1.86
C ALA A 258 -21.47 3.48 0.76
N MET A 259 -20.30 4.08 1.05
CA MET A 259 -19.21 4.22 0.07
C MET A 259 -17.86 4.36 0.73
N PHE A 260 -16.83 3.97 -0.01
CA PHE A 260 -15.42 4.21 0.30
C PHE A 260 -14.87 5.33 -0.61
N VAL A 261 -14.08 6.24 -0.04
CA VAL A 261 -13.45 7.34 -0.77
C VAL A 261 -11.94 7.35 -0.55
N LEU A 262 -11.18 7.31 -1.65
CA LEU A 262 -9.74 7.54 -1.67
C LEU A 262 -9.45 8.90 -2.30
N SER A 263 -9.06 9.88 -1.49
CA SER A 263 -8.82 11.28 -1.92
C SER A 263 -7.36 11.61 -2.21
N SER A 264 -6.49 10.62 -2.30
CA SER A 264 -5.03 10.76 -2.35
C SER A 264 -4.53 11.58 -3.55
N ASP A 265 -3.48 12.37 -3.34
CA ASP A 265 -2.80 13.09 -4.43
C ASP A 265 -1.92 12.17 -5.26
N TYR A 266 -1.35 11.14 -4.66
CA TYR A 266 -0.55 10.11 -5.33
C TYR A 266 -0.56 8.79 -4.56
N GLU A 267 -0.52 7.69 -5.31
CA GLU A 267 -0.44 6.33 -4.79
C GLU A 267 0.46 5.46 -5.69
N GLY A 268 0.90 4.34 -5.14
CA GLY A 268 1.26 3.20 -5.98
C GLY A 268 0.01 2.39 -6.31
N MET A 269 -0.11 1.19 -5.72
CA MET A 269 -1.35 0.39 -5.70
C MET A 269 -1.97 0.54 -4.30
N PRO A 270 -3.09 1.26 -4.14
CA PRO A 270 -3.68 1.51 -2.83
C PRO A 270 -4.39 0.28 -2.29
N ASN A 271 -3.77 -0.42 -1.33
CA ASN A 271 -4.30 -1.67 -0.77
C ASN A 271 -5.72 -1.53 -0.20
N VAL A 272 -6.03 -0.40 0.45
CA VAL A 272 -7.36 -0.20 1.04
C VAL A 272 -8.46 -0.04 -0.03
N LEU A 273 -8.16 0.57 -1.16
CA LEU A 273 -9.07 0.61 -2.31
C LEU A 273 -9.26 -0.78 -2.91
N LEU A 274 -8.17 -1.51 -3.10
CA LEU A 274 -8.19 -2.89 -3.58
C LEU A 274 -9.07 -3.76 -2.67
N GLU A 275 -8.91 -3.64 -1.35
CA GLU A 275 -9.72 -4.37 -0.37
C GLU A 275 -11.20 -3.94 -0.39
N ALA A 276 -11.48 -2.63 -0.49
CA ALA A 276 -12.85 -2.12 -0.61
C ALA A 276 -13.56 -2.70 -1.85
N MET A 277 -12.86 -2.75 -2.98
CA MET A 277 -13.40 -3.34 -4.21
C MET A 277 -13.60 -4.86 -4.09
N CYS A 278 -12.68 -5.58 -3.45
CA CYS A 278 -12.84 -7.01 -3.16
C CYS A 278 -14.04 -7.30 -2.25
N MET A 279 -14.48 -6.34 -1.43
CA MET A 279 -15.69 -6.44 -0.60
C MET A 279 -16.96 -6.00 -1.35
N GLY A 280 -16.86 -5.56 -2.59
CA GLY A 280 -17.99 -4.98 -3.33
C GLY A 280 -18.51 -3.72 -2.64
N MET A 281 -17.63 -2.87 -2.13
CA MET A 281 -18.00 -1.54 -1.67
C MET A 281 -18.13 -0.58 -2.86
N PRO A 282 -19.16 0.28 -2.89
CA PRO A 282 -19.16 1.41 -3.81
C PRO A 282 -17.93 2.28 -3.55
N ALA A 283 -17.10 2.51 -4.55
CA ALA A 283 -15.81 3.18 -4.38
C ALA A 283 -15.66 4.41 -5.28
N ILE A 284 -15.14 5.48 -4.70
CA ILE A 284 -14.71 6.70 -5.39
C ILE A 284 -13.21 6.87 -5.13
N SER A 285 -12.42 7.13 -6.16
CA SER A 285 -10.99 7.39 -6.01
C SER A 285 -10.53 8.53 -6.89
N THR A 286 -9.56 9.29 -6.41
CA THR A 286 -8.74 10.14 -7.29
C THR A 286 -7.98 9.28 -8.27
N ASP A 287 -7.87 9.75 -9.52
CA ASP A 287 -7.09 9.11 -10.58
C ASP A 287 -5.60 9.47 -10.42
N CYS A 288 -4.99 8.93 -9.41
CA CYS A 288 -3.62 9.25 -9.02
C CYS A 288 -2.61 8.92 -10.11
N PRO A 289 -1.57 9.78 -10.28
CA PRO A 289 -0.38 9.41 -11.04
C PRO A 289 0.24 8.12 -10.51
N SER A 290 0.85 7.35 -11.41
CA SER A 290 1.30 5.97 -11.35
C SER A 290 0.20 4.91 -11.64
N GLY A 291 -1.08 5.31 -11.71
CA GLY A 291 -2.16 4.51 -12.30
C GLY A 291 -2.76 3.43 -11.41
N GLY A 292 -2.37 3.32 -10.12
CA GLY A 292 -2.90 2.27 -9.24
C GLY A 292 -4.42 2.24 -9.13
N PRO A 293 -5.10 3.37 -8.83
CA PRO A 293 -6.56 3.40 -8.84
C PRO A 293 -7.18 3.03 -10.19
N ARG A 294 -6.58 3.47 -11.31
CA ARG A 294 -7.03 3.18 -12.69
C ARG A 294 -6.88 1.71 -13.06
N GLU A 295 -5.95 0.99 -12.45
CA GLU A 295 -5.82 -0.48 -12.59
C GLU A 295 -6.98 -1.23 -11.91
N LEU A 296 -7.61 -0.62 -10.90
CA LEU A 296 -8.68 -1.21 -10.11
C LEU A 296 -10.07 -0.74 -10.57
N ILE A 297 -10.21 0.56 -10.85
CA ILE A 297 -11.49 1.18 -11.20
C ILE A 297 -11.58 1.45 -12.70
N ARG A 298 -12.61 0.89 -13.32
CA ARG A 298 -13.13 1.33 -14.61
C ARG A 298 -14.23 2.34 -14.35
N ASP A 299 -13.95 3.62 -14.61
CA ASP A 299 -14.85 4.74 -14.29
C ASP A 299 -16.27 4.53 -14.81
N GLY A 300 -17.26 4.76 -13.93
CA GLY A 300 -18.69 4.59 -14.20
C GLY A 300 -19.16 3.13 -14.38
N VAL A 301 -18.28 2.13 -14.20
CA VAL A 301 -18.60 0.70 -14.37
C VAL A 301 -18.54 -0.03 -13.02
N ASN A 302 -17.44 0.05 -12.30
CA ASN A 302 -17.23 -0.63 -11.03
C ASN A 302 -16.75 0.32 -9.90
N GLY A 303 -16.88 1.61 -10.12
CA GLY A 303 -16.51 2.69 -9.22
C GLY A 303 -16.40 4.00 -9.98
N LEU A 304 -16.00 5.07 -9.31
CA LEU A 304 -15.82 6.38 -9.92
C LEU A 304 -14.37 6.86 -9.76
N LEU A 305 -13.79 7.36 -10.86
CA LEU A 305 -12.50 8.04 -10.87
C LEU A 305 -12.71 9.54 -11.06
N ILE A 306 -12.04 10.34 -10.23
CA ILE A 306 -12.09 11.80 -10.28
C ILE A 306 -10.69 12.38 -10.45
N PRO A 307 -10.52 13.60 -11.00
CA PRO A 307 -9.23 14.27 -11.03
C PRO A 307 -8.67 14.49 -9.62
N VAL A 308 -7.34 14.41 -9.50
CA VAL A 308 -6.65 14.71 -8.23
C VAL A 308 -6.91 16.15 -7.81
N GLY A 309 -7.29 16.36 -6.54
CA GLY A 309 -7.52 17.67 -5.95
C GLY A 309 -8.81 18.36 -6.38
N ASP A 310 -9.66 17.72 -7.20
CA ASP A 310 -10.92 18.30 -7.66
C ASP A 310 -12.05 18.05 -6.65
N GLU A 311 -12.28 19.04 -5.79
CA GLU A 311 -13.34 19.02 -4.77
C GLU A 311 -14.74 18.91 -5.39
N THR A 312 -14.98 19.60 -6.52
CA THR A 312 -16.29 19.59 -7.17
C THR A 312 -16.59 18.24 -7.81
N ALA A 313 -15.58 17.63 -8.45
CA ALA A 313 -15.73 16.28 -8.98
C ALA A 313 -15.98 15.27 -7.86
N LEU A 314 -15.29 15.39 -6.71
CA LEU A 314 -15.53 14.51 -5.56
C LEU A 314 -16.94 14.68 -4.99
N TYR A 315 -17.39 15.91 -4.78
CA TYR A 315 -18.76 16.19 -4.36
C TYR A 315 -19.80 15.57 -5.31
N ASN A 316 -19.66 15.79 -6.62
CA ASN A 316 -20.58 15.24 -7.62
C ASN A 316 -20.55 13.71 -7.65
N ALA A 317 -19.39 13.09 -7.45
CA ALA A 317 -19.24 11.64 -7.35
C ALA A 317 -19.96 11.09 -6.10
N MET A 318 -19.87 11.79 -4.96
CA MET A 318 -20.58 11.42 -3.72
C MET A 318 -22.10 11.52 -3.90
N GLU A 319 -22.60 12.60 -4.54
CA GLU A 319 -24.03 12.74 -4.86
C GLU A 319 -24.54 11.59 -5.74
N ARG A 320 -23.80 11.23 -6.79
CA ARG A 320 -24.16 10.09 -7.64
C ARG A 320 -24.15 8.76 -6.88
N MET A 321 -23.15 8.57 -6.00
CA MET A 321 -23.00 7.33 -5.22
C MET A 321 -23.99 7.25 -4.06
N ALA A 322 -24.67 8.35 -3.69
CA ALA A 322 -25.74 8.36 -2.70
C ALA A 322 -27.05 7.74 -3.22
N ASP A 323 -27.22 7.59 -4.55
CA ASP A 323 -28.31 6.82 -5.16
C ASP A 323 -28.09 5.33 -4.90
N PRO A 324 -28.99 4.63 -4.16
CA PRO A 324 -28.79 3.24 -3.81
C PRO A 324 -28.76 2.28 -5.01
N LEU A 325 -29.47 2.60 -6.10
CA LEU A 325 -29.48 1.76 -7.31
C LEU A 325 -28.14 1.87 -8.03
N PHE A 326 -27.64 3.10 -8.20
CA PHE A 326 -26.33 3.33 -8.80
C PHE A 326 -25.22 2.73 -7.94
N ALA A 327 -25.21 2.96 -6.63
CA ALA A 327 -24.26 2.38 -5.71
C ALA A 327 -24.27 0.84 -5.73
N GLY A 328 -25.44 0.23 -5.78
CA GLY A 328 -25.59 -1.22 -5.90
C GLY A 328 -24.98 -1.79 -7.17
N GLN A 329 -25.20 -1.14 -8.32
CA GLN A 329 -24.58 -1.53 -9.59
C GLN A 329 -23.05 -1.46 -9.53
N MET A 330 -22.49 -0.38 -8.94
CA MET A 330 -21.05 -0.22 -8.75
C MET A 330 -20.50 -1.30 -7.81
N ALA A 331 -21.19 -1.58 -6.71
CA ALA A 331 -20.83 -2.60 -5.73
C ALA A 331 -20.74 -4.00 -6.35
N ASP A 332 -21.76 -4.40 -7.10
CA ASP A 332 -21.81 -5.71 -7.77
C ASP A 332 -20.73 -5.85 -8.83
N ALA A 333 -20.48 -4.79 -9.60
CA ALA A 333 -19.45 -4.79 -10.61
C ALA A 333 -18.04 -4.79 -9.97
N ALA A 334 -17.83 -4.09 -8.84
CA ALA A 334 -16.59 -4.13 -8.07
C ALA A 334 -16.33 -5.54 -7.52
N TYR A 335 -17.37 -6.19 -6.96
CA TYR A 335 -17.23 -7.53 -6.37
C TYR A 335 -16.79 -8.60 -7.38
N ARG A 336 -17.18 -8.46 -8.65
CA ARG A 336 -16.80 -9.41 -9.72
C ARG A 336 -15.31 -9.53 -9.95
N ILE A 337 -14.53 -8.47 -9.60
CA ILE A 337 -13.08 -8.53 -9.75
C ILE A 337 -12.38 -9.20 -8.56
N ARG A 338 -13.10 -9.59 -7.52
CA ARG A 338 -12.54 -10.22 -6.32
C ARG A 338 -11.71 -11.46 -6.66
N GLU A 339 -12.24 -12.36 -7.49
CA GLU A 339 -11.54 -13.59 -7.86
C GLU A 339 -10.19 -13.31 -8.53
N GLU A 340 -10.13 -12.31 -9.39
CA GLU A 340 -8.88 -11.89 -10.02
C GLU A 340 -7.91 -11.30 -8.99
N LEU A 341 -8.39 -10.40 -8.12
CA LEU A 341 -7.54 -9.69 -7.16
C LEU A 341 -7.07 -10.55 -5.98
N THR A 342 -7.81 -11.61 -5.66
CA THR A 342 -7.45 -12.60 -4.63
C THR A 342 -6.86 -13.89 -5.21
N SER A 343 -6.57 -13.91 -6.51
CA SER A 343 -6.05 -15.10 -7.18
C SER A 343 -4.74 -15.57 -6.57
N PRO A 344 -4.60 -16.87 -6.24
CA PRO A 344 -3.34 -17.46 -5.81
C PRO A 344 -2.19 -17.22 -6.79
N GLU A 345 -2.49 -17.05 -8.09
CA GLU A 345 -1.50 -16.80 -9.14
C GLU A 345 -0.68 -15.50 -8.88
N ILE A 346 -1.22 -14.54 -8.12
CA ILE A 346 -0.47 -13.34 -7.71
C ILE A 346 0.71 -13.75 -6.82
N PHE A 347 0.48 -14.60 -5.82
CA PHE A 347 1.55 -15.13 -4.97
C PHE A 347 2.54 -16.00 -5.76
N VAL A 348 2.02 -16.83 -6.65
CA VAL A 348 2.82 -17.68 -7.56
C VAL A 348 3.73 -16.82 -8.44
N SER A 349 3.23 -15.71 -9.00
CA SER A 349 4.02 -14.79 -9.82
C SER A 349 5.17 -14.15 -9.04
N TRP A 350 4.95 -13.74 -7.79
CA TRP A 350 6.00 -13.26 -6.90
C TRP A 350 7.04 -14.35 -6.63
N TYR A 351 6.57 -15.56 -6.33
CA TYR A 351 7.43 -16.71 -6.04
C TYR A 351 8.33 -17.06 -7.24
N ARG A 352 7.73 -17.22 -8.44
CA ARG A 352 8.47 -17.47 -9.68
C ARG A 352 9.54 -16.42 -9.96
N TYR A 353 9.16 -15.16 -9.83
CA TYR A 353 10.09 -14.06 -10.13
C TYR A 353 11.28 -14.02 -9.18
N LEU A 354 11.05 -14.24 -7.90
CA LEU A 354 12.11 -14.16 -6.87
C LEU A 354 12.95 -15.45 -6.81
N PHE A 355 12.32 -16.60 -6.82
CA PHE A 355 13.02 -17.89 -6.63
C PHE A 355 13.43 -18.56 -7.95
N GLY A 356 12.78 -18.25 -9.06
CA GLY A 356 13.07 -18.82 -10.38
C GLY A 356 12.60 -20.27 -10.54
N GLU A 357 11.60 -20.68 -9.75
CA GLU A 357 11.03 -22.02 -9.74
C GLU A 357 9.52 -21.97 -9.48
N GLU A 358 8.81 -23.09 -9.70
CA GLU A 358 7.39 -23.21 -9.38
C GLU A 358 7.20 -23.48 -7.88
N PRO A 359 6.16 -22.87 -7.24
CA PRO A 359 5.79 -23.23 -5.88
C PRO A 359 5.22 -24.64 -5.83
N LYS A 360 5.31 -25.25 -4.66
CA LYS A 360 4.60 -26.52 -4.39
C LYS A 360 3.09 -26.26 -4.44
N SER A 361 2.33 -27.21 -4.99
CA SER A 361 0.86 -27.19 -4.84
C SER A 361 0.49 -27.23 -3.36
N LEU A 362 -0.20 -26.21 -2.88
CA LEU A 362 -0.70 -26.13 -1.51
C LEU A 362 -2.02 -26.87 -1.37
#